data_d1110bf59f93ec9946365906180fd827
#
_entry.id   d1110bf59f93ec9946365906180fd827
#
_cell.length_a   1.000
_cell.length_b   1.000
_cell.length_c   1.000
_cell.angle_alpha   90.00
_cell.angle_beta   90.00
_cell.angle_gamma   90.00
#
_symmetry.space_group_name_H-M   'P 1'
#
loop_
_entity.id
_entity.type
_entity.pdbx_description
1 polymer ?
#
loop_
_entity_poly.entity_id
_entity_poly.type
_entity_poly.pdbx_seq_one_letter_code
_entity_poly.pdbx_strand_id
1 'polypeptide(L)'
;MKKQFKTAMLFTVKLLVLTAIMFAGTPLERLFSPKTFAQNDSTIKEKVVHLLEEPRHRTVHREGNLYLLDVQVNPGDTSLQHVHDQAILLTTIHTSRGPSNGPVRSISEYAFEPFTHNVSNDGPGLLRIIAFVNGGEGSSDAGDAPDGLPFEPDIENPWFRXXRLELGPGEQTSLQNHNNHTVIVQGSAGIVHVTRKDGLTRXLKAAGEWEWREPGSPFIVKNMGNSSVIVAINEGRE
;
A
#
# COMPACT_ATOMS: atom_id res chain seq x y z
N MET A 1 -26.58 -25.36 -42.52
CA MET A 1 -27.57 -26.30 -41.92
C MET A 1 -27.19 -26.59 -40.47
N LYS A 2 -28.15 -26.37 -39.61
CA LYS A 2 -28.14 -26.35 -38.16
C LYS A 2 -27.80 -27.66 -37.48
N LYS A 3 -27.18 -27.64 -36.30
CA LYS A 3 -27.70 -28.34 -35.13
C LYS A 3 -27.11 -27.79 -33.83
N GLN A 4 -27.96 -27.23 -32.99
CA GLN A 4 -27.67 -26.90 -31.57
C GLN A 4 -27.78 -28.18 -30.75
N PHE A 5 -26.87 -28.35 -29.77
CA PHE A 5 -27.07 -29.28 -28.69
C PHE A 5 -27.17 -28.54 -27.37
N LYS A 6 -28.33 -28.56 -26.76
CA LYS A 6 -28.54 -28.13 -25.39
C LYS A 6 -28.30 -29.32 -24.46
N THR A 7 -27.37 -29.19 -23.54
CA THR A 7 -27.18 -30.13 -22.44
C THR A 7 -27.76 -29.52 -21.16
N ALA A 8 -28.81 -30.12 -20.64
CA ALA A 8 -29.40 -29.76 -19.36
C ALA A 8 -28.71 -30.55 -18.27
N MET A 9 -28.20 -29.85 -17.25
CA MET A 9 -27.57 -30.45 -16.09
C MET A 9 -28.60 -30.56 -14.95
N LEU A 10 -28.92 -31.80 -14.57
CA LEU A 10 -29.87 -32.11 -13.50
C LEU A 10 -29.14 -32.12 -12.16
N PHE A 11 -29.55 -31.27 -11.22
CA PHE A 11 -29.05 -31.29 -9.83
C PHE A 11 -29.96 -32.19 -8.98
N THR A 12 -29.40 -33.27 -8.43
CA THR A 12 -30.08 -34.14 -7.51
C THR A 12 -29.77 -33.72 -6.07
N VAL A 13 -30.79 -33.28 -5.34
CA VAL A 13 -30.70 -32.98 -3.91
C VAL A 13 -30.95 -34.25 -3.12
N LYS A 14 -29.98 -34.72 -2.35
CA LYS A 14 -30.16 -35.82 -1.40
C LYS A 14 -30.57 -35.27 -0.03
N LEU A 15 -31.78 -35.57 0.39
CA LEU A 15 -32.33 -35.27 1.71
C LEU A 15 -31.89 -36.36 2.68
N LEU A 16 -31.10 -35.97 3.71
CA LEU A 16 -30.71 -36.90 4.78
C LEU A 16 -31.70 -36.76 5.95
N VAL A 17 -32.42 -37.83 6.24
CA VAL A 17 -33.35 -37.90 7.41
C VAL A 17 -32.57 -38.48 8.59
N LEU A 18 -32.43 -37.67 9.66
CA LEU A 18 -31.83 -38.12 10.92
C LEU A 18 -32.91 -38.62 11.86
N THR A 19 -32.87 -39.89 12.17
CA THR A 19 -33.76 -40.52 13.17
C THR A 19 -33.17 -40.35 14.57
N ALA A 20 -33.92 -39.72 15.46
CA ALA A 20 -33.57 -39.57 16.87
C ALA A 20 -34.03 -40.83 17.68
N ILE A 21 -33.09 -41.44 18.37
CA ILE A 21 -33.38 -42.55 19.30
C ILE A 21 -33.45 -41.95 20.71
N MET A 22 -34.60 -42.11 21.35
CA MET A 22 -34.81 -41.73 22.75
C MET A 22 -34.27 -42.83 23.67
N PHE A 23 -33.37 -42.48 24.56
CA PHE A 23 -33.03 -43.33 25.72
C PHE A 23 -33.54 -42.67 26.99
N ALA A 24 -34.42 -43.34 27.68
CA ALA A 24 -34.86 -42.96 29.02
C ALA A 24 -33.89 -43.55 30.06
N GLY A 25 -33.32 -42.68 30.87
CA GLY A 25 -32.43 -43.07 31.96
C GLY A 25 -32.56 -42.13 33.15
N THR A 26 -32.62 -42.68 34.30
CA THR A 26 -32.89 -42.25 35.67
C THR A 26 -32.26 -40.92 36.15
N PRO A 27 -32.89 -40.24 37.12
CA PRO A 27 -32.42 -38.93 37.58
C PRO A 27 -31.32 -39.05 38.63
N LEU A 28 -30.14 -38.54 38.33
CA LEU A 28 -29.16 -38.20 39.35
C LEU A 28 -28.83 -36.72 39.20
N GLU A 29 -29.82 -35.90 39.42
CA GLU A 29 -29.66 -34.46 39.45
C GLU A 29 -29.70 -33.98 40.89
N ARG A 30 -28.59 -33.60 41.39
CA ARG A 30 -28.36 -32.53 42.38
C ARG A 30 -26.94 -32.62 42.87
N LEU A 31 -26.05 -31.88 42.27
CA LEU A 31 -24.86 -31.34 42.98
C LEU A 31 -23.88 -30.53 42.10
N PHE A 32 -24.38 -29.85 41.08
CA PHE A 32 -23.56 -28.81 40.45
C PHE A 32 -24.45 -27.68 39.94
N SER A 33 -24.60 -26.63 40.75
CA SER A 33 -25.09 -25.35 40.22
C SER A 33 -23.98 -24.76 39.37
N PRO A 34 -24.20 -24.55 38.08
CA PRO A 34 -23.24 -23.75 37.29
C PRO A 34 -23.33 -22.33 37.82
N LYS A 35 -22.23 -21.83 38.35
CA LYS A 35 -22.08 -20.39 38.56
C LYS A 35 -22.21 -19.76 37.19
N THR A 36 -23.29 -19.05 36.97
CA THR A 36 -23.47 -18.19 35.81
C THR A 36 -22.41 -17.11 35.91
N PHE A 37 -21.30 -17.29 35.23
CA PHE A 37 -20.43 -16.19 34.95
C PHE A 37 -21.25 -15.21 34.11
N ALA A 38 -21.59 -14.07 34.69
CA ALA A 38 -22.11 -12.97 33.92
C ALA A 38 -21.13 -12.71 32.79
N GLN A 39 -21.53 -13.07 31.59
CA GLN A 39 -20.84 -12.63 30.40
C GLN A 39 -20.93 -11.10 30.43
N ASN A 40 -19.84 -10.47 30.85
CA ASN A 40 -19.65 -9.04 30.57
C ASN A 40 -19.65 -8.92 29.04
N ASP A 41 -20.81 -8.58 28.52
CA ASP A 41 -20.95 -8.14 27.14
C ASP A 41 -20.36 -6.73 27.03
N SER A 42 -19.07 -6.63 27.36
CA SER A 42 -18.28 -5.50 26.93
C SER A 42 -17.96 -5.78 25.45
N THR A 43 -18.84 -5.32 24.59
CA THR A 43 -18.47 -5.09 23.19
C THR A 43 -17.28 -4.14 23.24
N ILE A 44 -16.07 -4.68 23.24
CA ILE A 44 -14.87 -3.91 23.00
C ILE A 44 -15.07 -3.34 21.59
N LYS A 45 -15.53 -2.10 21.50
CA LYS A 45 -15.55 -1.39 20.23
C LYS A 45 -14.13 -1.41 19.72
N GLU A 46 -13.93 -2.13 18.64
CA GLU A 46 -12.62 -2.20 17.99
C GLU A 46 -12.17 -0.77 17.72
N LYS A 47 -10.99 -0.42 18.22
CA LYS A 47 -10.48 0.95 18.13
C LYS A 47 -10.19 1.28 16.65
N VAL A 48 -10.91 2.24 16.13
CA VAL A 48 -10.63 2.82 14.81
C VAL A 48 -9.73 4.03 15.01
N VAL A 49 -8.61 4.10 14.28
CA VAL A 49 -7.67 5.22 14.36
C VAL A 49 -7.57 5.89 12.98
N HIS A 50 -7.00 7.08 12.94
CA HIS A 50 -6.65 7.71 11.67
C HIS A 50 -5.45 6.98 11.04
N LEU A 51 -5.35 6.97 9.72
CA LEU A 51 -4.23 6.38 8.97
C LEU A 51 -2.87 6.77 9.57
N LEU A 52 -2.68 8.04 9.90
CA LEU A 52 -1.41 8.58 10.41
C LEU A 52 -1.14 8.18 11.88
N GLU A 53 -2.12 7.57 12.57
CA GLU A 53 -2.00 7.09 13.95
C GLU A 53 -1.84 5.57 14.02
N GLU A 54 -1.96 4.86 12.90
CA GLU A 54 -1.83 3.40 12.85
C GLU A 54 -0.34 3.04 13.02
N PRO A 55 0.03 2.24 14.04
CA PRO A 55 1.45 2.02 14.36
C PRO A 55 2.29 1.37 13.25
N ARG A 56 1.66 0.61 12.34
CA ARG A 56 2.35 -0.04 11.21
C ARG A 56 2.51 0.90 10.01
N HIS A 57 1.88 2.09 10.06
CA HIS A 57 1.97 3.17 9.06
C HIS A 57 2.92 4.25 9.56
N ARG A 58 4.18 3.87 9.76
CA ARG A 58 5.16 4.75 10.39
C ARG A 58 5.48 5.96 9.50
N THR A 59 5.14 7.17 9.95
CA THR A 59 5.53 8.41 9.27
C THR A 59 7.05 8.56 9.35
N VAL A 60 7.71 8.59 8.21
CA VAL A 60 9.17 8.70 8.10
C VAL A 60 9.62 10.07 7.58
N HIS A 61 8.70 10.84 7.00
CA HIS A 61 8.94 12.24 6.62
C HIS A 61 7.60 12.98 6.55
N ARG A 62 7.65 14.30 6.80
CA ARG A 62 6.48 15.16 6.67
C ARG A 62 6.92 16.56 6.23
N GLU A 63 6.16 17.15 5.28
CA GLU A 63 6.27 18.55 4.91
C GLU A 63 4.87 19.08 4.58
N GLY A 64 4.43 20.12 5.29
CA GLY A 64 3.07 20.65 5.13
C GLY A 64 1.99 19.58 5.30
N ASN A 65 1.20 19.38 4.27
CA ASN A 65 0.13 18.37 4.20
C ASN A 65 0.61 17.04 3.57
N LEU A 66 1.89 16.94 3.29
CA LEU A 66 2.46 15.75 2.66
C LEU A 66 3.13 14.86 3.71
N TYR A 67 2.81 13.57 3.69
CA TYR A 67 3.36 12.58 4.63
C TYR A 67 3.92 11.40 3.86
N LEU A 68 5.13 10.97 4.21
CA LEU A 68 5.70 9.73 3.69
C LEU A 68 5.66 8.67 4.78
N LEU A 69 5.02 7.55 4.48
CA LEU A 69 4.86 6.45 5.43
C LEU A 69 5.65 5.22 4.96
N ASP A 70 6.34 4.56 5.88
CA ASP A 70 6.90 3.21 5.68
C ASP A 70 5.94 2.23 6.35
N VAL A 71 5.05 1.65 5.56
CA VAL A 71 4.03 0.70 6.03
C VAL A 71 4.64 -0.70 6.06
N GLN A 72 4.61 -1.33 7.23
CA GLN A 72 5.19 -2.67 7.41
C GLN A 72 4.24 -3.55 8.23
N VAL A 73 3.79 -4.66 7.64
CA VAL A 73 2.94 -5.65 8.32
C VAL A 73 3.68 -7.00 8.28
N ASN A 74 4.07 -7.50 9.45
CA ASN A 74 4.79 -8.78 9.58
C ASN A 74 3.89 -9.98 9.29
N PRO A 75 4.46 -11.14 8.93
CA PRO A 75 3.67 -12.37 8.80
C PRO A 75 2.83 -12.65 10.05
N GLY A 76 1.56 -12.95 9.84
CA GLY A 76 0.59 -13.24 10.91
C GLY A 76 0.04 -12.00 11.62
N ASP A 77 0.45 -10.81 11.22
CA ASP A 77 0.04 -9.57 11.88
C ASP A 77 -1.14 -8.91 11.15
N THR A 78 -1.90 -8.10 11.87
CA THR A 78 -3.01 -7.29 11.32
C THR A 78 -2.92 -5.89 11.89
N SER A 79 -3.09 -4.89 11.04
CA SER A 79 -3.15 -3.49 11.47
C SER A 79 -4.41 -3.22 12.30
N LEU A 80 -4.41 -2.16 13.09
CA LEU A 80 -5.64 -1.64 13.66
C LEU A 80 -6.61 -1.27 12.51
N GLN A 81 -7.89 -1.27 12.81
CA GLN A 81 -8.86 -0.69 11.89
C GLN A 81 -8.57 0.81 11.80
N HIS A 82 -8.38 1.30 10.57
CA HIS A 82 -7.99 2.70 10.38
C HIS A 82 -8.72 3.34 9.20
N VAL A 83 -8.92 4.65 9.32
CA VAL A 83 -9.61 5.44 8.28
C VAL A 83 -8.60 6.15 7.39
N HIS A 84 -8.81 6.04 6.09
CA HIS A 84 -8.19 6.85 5.04
C HIS A 84 -9.20 7.95 4.67
N ASP A 85 -8.80 9.19 4.76
CA ASP A 85 -9.60 10.35 4.36
C ASP A 85 -8.79 11.37 3.54
N GLN A 86 -7.67 10.89 3.00
CA GLN A 86 -6.71 11.70 2.23
C GLN A 86 -6.26 10.92 0.99
N ALA A 87 -5.92 11.65 -0.07
CA ALA A 87 -5.36 11.02 -1.26
C ALA A 87 -4.04 10.32 -0.93
N ILE A 88 -3.82 9.14 -1.53
CA ILE A 88 -2.63 8.34 -1.23
C ILE A 88 -2.06 7.72 -2.50
N LEU A 89 -0.73 7.68 -2.57
CA LEU A 89 0.05 7.03 -3.63
C LEU A 89 0.88 5.92 -3.00
N LEU A 90 0.70 4.69 -3.45
CA LEU A 90 1.30 3.49 -2.85
C LEU A 90 2.36 2.90 -3.77
N THR A 91 3.62 2.88 -3.33
CA THR A 91 4.71 2.15 -4.00
C THR A 91 4.92 0.84 -3.23
N THR A 92 4.49 -0.28 -3.81
CA THR A 92 4.59 -1.58 -3.15
C THR A 92 6.00 -2.15 -3.31
N ILE A 93 6.68 -2.38 -2.19
CA ILE A 93 8.07 -2.87 -2.15
C ILE A 93 8.10 -4.39 -2.02
N HIS A 94 7.35 -4.92 -1.07
CA HIS A 94 7.21 -6.36 -0.83
C HIS A 94 5.74 -6.70 -0.66
N THR A 95 5.29 -7.72 -1.34
CA THR A 95 4.04 -8.40 -1.00
C THR A 95 4.36 -9.46 0.06
N SER A 96 3.35 -10.05 0.66
CA SER A 96 3.53 -11.17 1.58
C SER A 96 4.24 -12.39 0.94
N ARG A 97 4.38 -12.39 -0.39
CA ARG A 97 5.04 -13.48 -1.14
C ARG A 97 6.43 -13.11 -1.66
N GLY A 98 6.89 -11.90 -1.37
CA GLY A 98 8.24 -11.47 -1.78
C GLY A 98 8.27 -10.13 -2.51
N PRO A 99 9.42 -9.79 -3.10
CA PRO A 99 9.59 -8.52 -3.81
C PRO A 99 8.56 -8.30 -4.91
N SER A 100 8.10 -7.06 -5.08
CA SER A 100 7.07 -6.72 -6.06
C SER A 100 7.57 -5.79 -7.17
N ASN A 101 8.82 -5.35 -7.12
CA ASN A 101 9.43 -4.45 -8.10
C ASN A 101 8.70 -3.10 -8.23
N GLY A 102 8.22 -2.58 -7.11
CA GLY A 102 7.74 -1.21 -7.00
C GLY A 102 6.59 -0.79 -7.90
N PRO A 103 5.50 -1.59 -8.06
CA PRO A 103 4.33 -1.05 -8.75
C PRO A 103 3.73 0.09 -7.94
N VAL A 104 3.24 1.11 -8.65
CA VAL A 104 2.68 2.31 -8.04
C VAL A 104 1.19 2.38 -8.33
N ARG A 105 0.41 2.72 -7.32
CA ARG A 105 -1.05 2.92 -7.43
C ARG A 105 -1.47 4.16 -6.67
N SER A 106 -2.31 4.99 -7.28
CA SER A 106 -2.95 6.13 -6.61
C SER A 106 -4.38 5.78 -6.21
N ILE A 107 -4.82 6.24 -5.04
CA ILE A 107 -6.21 6.18 -4.60
C ILE A 107 -6.55 7.60 -4.11
N SER A 108 -7.07 8.42 -5.00
CA SER A 108 -7.45 9.79 -4.72
C SER A 108 -8.87 9.90 -4.19
N GLU A 109 -9.69 8.85 -4.42
CA GLU A 109 -11.09 8.80 -4.01
C GLU A 109 -11.26 8.94 -2.49
N TYR A 110 -10.28 8.52 -1.72
CA TYR A 110 -10.31 8.63 -0.24
C TYR A 110 -10.45 10.08 0.24
N ALA A 111 -9.98 11.06 -0.56
CA ALA A 111 -10.15 12.48 -0.23
C ALA A 111 -11.63 12.94 -0.24
N PHE A 112 -12.50 12.18 -0.89
CA PHE A 112 -13.94 12.49 -1.02
C PHE A 112 -14.83 11.48 -0.30
N GLU A 113 -14.41 10.22 -0.30
CA GLU A 113 -15.13 9.10 0.33
C GLU A 113 -14.19 8.38 1.28
N PRO A 114 -14.14 8.78 2.55
CA PRO A 114 -13.26 8.11 3.51
C PRO A 114 -13.53 6.62 3.60
N PHE A 115 -12.46 5.84 3.68
CA PHE A 115 -12.51 4.38 3.66
C PHE A 115 -11.87 3.81 4.93
N THR A 116 -12.59 2.94 5.62
CA THR A 116 -12.12 2.30 6.85
C THR A 116 -11.85 0.82 6.61
N HIS A 117 -10.64 0.37 6.96
CA HIS A 117 -10.26 -1.03 6.85
C HIS A 117 -9.14 -1.40 7.83
N ASN A 118 -8.77 -2.66 7.83
CA ASN A 118 -7.51 -3.16 8.38
C ASN A 118 -6.75 -3.92 7.29
N VAL A 119 -5.48 -4.17 7.51
CA VAL A 119 -4.63 -4.92 6.58
C VAL A 119 -4.04 -6.10 7.34
N SER A 120 -4.36 -7.32 6.89
CA SER A 120 -3.77 -8.55 7.43
C SER A 120 -2.68 -9.07 6.47
N ASN A 121 -1.65 -9.64 7.05
CA ASN A 121 -0.60 -10.31 6.28
C ASN A 121 -0.59 -11.80 6.66
N ASP A 122 -1.31 -12.61 5.89
CA ASP A 122 -1.40 -14.08 6.08
C ASP A 122 -0.29 -14.83 5.34
N GLY A 123 0.61 -14.12 4.67
CA GLY A 123 1.70 -14.72 3.90
C GLY A 123 2.98 -14.89 4.72
N PRO A 124 3.97 -15.61 4.17
CA PRO A 124 5.20 -15.91 4.89
C PRO A 124 6.22 -14.77 4.93
N GLY A 125 6.07 -13.74 4.11
CA GLY A 125 7.01 -12.63 4.01
C GLY A 125 6.44 -11.31 4.50
N LEU A 126 7.31 -10.33 4.70
CA LEU A 126 6.92 -8.97 5.08
C LEU A 126 6.07 -8.33 3.97
N LEU A 127 4.95 -7.73 4.33
CA LEU A 127 4.25 -6.79 3.45
C LEU A 127 4.86 -5.40 3.72
N ARG A 128 5.40 -4.76 2.69
CA ARG A 128 5.99 -3.41 2.83
C ARG A 128 5.59 -2.50 1.68
N ILE A 129 5.10 -1.32 2.03
CA ILE A 129 4.67 -0.29 1.08
C ILE A 129 5.27 1.05 1.54
N ILE A 130 5.81 1.81 0.59
CA ILE A 130 6.11 3.22 0.83
C ILE A 130 4.90 3.98 0.31
N ALA A 131 4.20 4.65 1.23
CA ALA A 131 2.97 5.37 0.93
C ALA A 131 3.20 6.88 1.03
N PHE A 132 2.79 7.61 0.00
CA PHE A 132 2.88 9.06 -0.04
C PHE A 132 1.44 9.58 0.08
N VAL A 133 1.15 10.26 1.19
CA VAL A 133 -0.18 10.79 1.53
C VAL A 133 -0.18 12.29 1.28
N ASN A 134 -1.24 12.77 0.66
CA ASN A 134 -1.45 14.20 0.43
C ASN A 134 -2.79 14.60 1.06
N GLY A 135 -2.71 15.36 2.16
CA GLY A 135 -3.87 15.88 2.90
C GLY A 135 -4.33 17.25 2.43
N GLY A 136 -3.73 17.77 1.35
CA GLY A 136 -4.14 19.04 0.73
C GLY A 136 -5.34 18.86 -0.21
N GLU A 137 -5.81 19.97 -0.73
CA GLU A 137 -6.94 19.99 -1.66
C GLU A 137 -6.58 19.43 -3.05
N GLY A 138 -5.29 19.30 -3.31
CA GLY A 138 -4.78 18.95 -4.62
C GLY A 138 -4.81 20.16 -5.58
N SER A 139 -4.13 20.05 -6.70
CA SER A 139 -4.07 21.13 -7.70
C SER A 139 -4.83 20.73 -8.95
N SER A 140 -5.77 21.59 -9.37
CA SER A 140 -6.48 21.42 -10.66
C SER A 140 -5.55 21.77 -11.83
N ASP A 141 -4.49 22.53 -11.57
CA ASP A 141 -3.48 22.86 -12.57
C ASP A 141 -2.41 21.77 -12.56
N ALA A 142 -2.29 21.06 -13.66
CA ALA A 142 -1.27 20.02 -13.81
C ALA A 142 0.14 20.60 -13.69
N GLY A 143 0.31 21.89 -14.02
CA GLY A 143 1.62 22.50 -14.15
C GLY A 143 2.41 21.87 -15.29
N ASP A 144 3.56 22.41 -15.56
CA ASP A 144 4.45 21.83 -16.58
C ASP A 144 5.00 20.47 -16.11
N ALA A 145 5.18 19.56 -17.06
CA ALA A 145 5.89 18.31 -16.79
C ALA A 145 7.32 18.64 -16.32
N PRO A 146 7.87 17.85 -15.39
CA PRO A 146 9.23 18.13 -14.92
C PRO A 146 10.24 18.01 -16.05
N ASP A 147 11.19 18.92 -16.10
CA ASP A 147 12.30 18.85 -17.04
C ASP A 147 13.10 17.59 -16.84
N GLY A 148 13.60 17.01 -17.92
CA GLY A 148 14.56 15.92 -17.86
C GLY A 148 13.97 14.51 -17.88
N LEU A 149 12.66 14.38 -17.92
CA LEU A 149 11.98 13.10 -18.15
C LEU A 149 11.42 13.06 -19.57
N PRO A 150 11.75 12.02 -20.37
CA PRO A 150 11.43 12.02 -21.79
C PRO A 150 10.03 11.44 -22.14
N PHE A 151 9.21 11.19 -21.14
CA PHE A 151 7.92 10.49 -21.34
C PHE A 151 6.85 11.02 -20.39
N GLU A 152 5.61 10.72 -20.73
CA GLU A 152 4.44 11.09 -19.94
C GLU A 152 4.43 10.36 -18.59
N PRO A 153 3.87 10.97 -17.55
CA PRO A 153 3.75 10.28 -16.26
C PRO A 153 2.84 9.05 -16.35
N ASP A 154 3.17 8.02 -15.59
CA ASP A 154 2.34 6.81 -15.44
C ASP A 154 1.05 7.11 -14.68
N ILE A 155 1.10 8.06 -13.77
CA ILE A 155 -0.05 8.53 -12.98
C ILE A 155 -0.01 10.05 -12.95
N GLU A 156 -1.17 10.66 -13.25
CA GLU A 156 -1.37 12.09 -13.07
C GLU A 156 -2.80 12.37 -12.59
N ASN A 157 -2.90 13.06 -11.45
CA ASN A 157 -4.18 13.50 -10.89
C ASN A 157 -3.93 14.75 -10.02
N PRO A 158 -4.97 15.38 -9.46
CA PRO A 158 -4.78 16.62 -8.69
C PRO A 158 -3.78 16.52 -7.53
N TRP A 159 -3.56 15.35 -6.94
CA TRP A 159 -2.69 15.20 -5.77
C TRP A 159 -1.30 14.68 -6.11
N PHE A 160 -1.12 13.96 -7.25
CA PHE A 160 0.13 13.24 -7.53
C PHE A 160 0.45 13.21 -9.01
N ARG A 161 1.78 13.14 -9.26
CA ARG A 161 2.33 12.77 -10.57
C ARG A 161 3.42 11.71 -10.34
N UNK A 162 3.73 10.52 -11.15
CA UNK A 162 4.59 9.53 -10.99
C UNK A 162 5.18 9.29 -12.22
N UNK A 163 6.29 9.01 -12.36
CA UNK A 163 6.97 8.57 -13.18
C UNK A 163 7.60 7.46 -12.73
N ARG A 164 7.52 6.16 -13.26
CA ARG A 164 8.19 4.90 -12.89
C ARG A 164 9.28 4.59 -13.91
N LEU A 165 10.51 4.50 -13.46
CA LEU A 165 11.69 4.31 -14.32
C LEU A 165 12.23 2.90 -14.14
N GLU A 166 12.72 2.30 -15.23
CA GLU A 166 13.62 1.14 -15.18
C GLU A 166 14.98 1.60 -15.74
N LEU A 167 16.00 1.59 -14.90
CA LEU A 167 17.35 2.02 -15.27
C LEU A 167 18.25 0.79 -15.37
N GLY A 168 18.83 0.56 -16.55
CA GLY A 168 19.86 -0.47 -16.74
C GLY A 168 21.18 -0.14 -16.03
N PRO A 169 22.12 -1.07 -15.97
CA PRO A 169 23.40 -0.86 -15.31
C PRO A 169 24.14 0.39 -15.85
N GLY A 170 24.45 1.32 -14.95
CA GLY A 170 25.14 2.57 -15.30
C GLY A 170 24.25 3.63 -15.91
N GLU A 171 23.00 3.34 -16.25
CA GLU A 171 22.05 4.32 -16.78
C GLU A 171 21.71 5.40 -15.79
N GLN A 172 21.39 6.57 -16.29
CA GLN A 172 20.97 7.71 -15.48
C GLN A 172 19.95 8.57 -16.23
N THR A 173 19.15 9.29 -15.46
CA THR A 173 18.25 10.31 -16.01
C THR A 173 19.06 11.54 -16.47
N SER A 174 18.44 12.38 -17.28
CA SER A 174 18.88 13.78 -17.40
C SER A 174 18.72 14.49 -16.06
N LEU A 175 19.24 15.69 -15.94
CA LEU A 175 19.03 16.54 -14.77
C LEU A 175 17.53 16.90 -14.74
N GLN A 176 16.85 16.49 -13.68
CA GLN A 176 15.42 16.74 -13.49
C GLN A 176 15.22 17.95 -12.59
N ASN A 177 14.17 18.71 -12.86
CA ASN A 177 13.74 19.79 -11.99
C ASN A 177 12.22 19.72 -11.82
N HIS A 178 11.79 19.59 -10.59
CA HIS A 178 10.37 19.43 -10.24
C HIS A 178 9.89 20.67 -9.49
N ASN A 179 8.67 21.11 -9.80
CA ASN A 179 8.05 22.27 -9.17
C ASN A 179 7.27 21.89 -7.88
N ASN A 180 7.17 20.60 -7.61
CA ASN A 180 6.47 20.06 -6.44
C ASN A 180 7.46 19.27 -5.57
N HIS A 181 7.10 19.08 -4.29
CA HIS A 181 7.81 18.16 -3.42
C HIS A 181 7.85 16.77 -4.06
N THR A 182 9.03 16.16 -4.08
CA THR A 182 9.26 14.93 -4.84
C THR A 182 9.92 13.86 -3.96
N VAL A 183 9.37 12.64 -4.01
CA VAL A 183 9.96 11.49 -3.32
C VAL A 183 10.47 10.50 -4.36
N ILE A 184 11.76 10.23 -4.33
CA ILE A 184 12.40 9.19 -5.14
C ILE A 184 12.42 7.90 -4.30
N VAL A 185 11.74 6.84 -4.75
CA VAL A 185 11.69 5.56 -4.03
C VAL A 185 12.37 4.48 -4.88
N GLN A 186 13.34 3.79 -4.31
CA GLN A 186 13.92 2.61 -4.96
C GLN A 186 12.92 1.45 -4.86
N GLY A 187 12.40 0.99 -6.00
CA GLY A 187 11.33 -0.02 -6.09
C GLY A 187 11.81 -1.46 -6.13
N SER A 188 13.08 -1.69 -6.49
CA SER A 188 13.64 -3.05 -6.58
C SER A 188 15.06 -3.10 -6.02
N ALA A 189 15.62 -4.31 -5.92
CA ALA A 189 17.00 -4.51 -5.46
C ALA A 189 17.99 -3.79 -6.40
N GLY A 190 19.05 -3.24 -5.86
CA GLY A 190 20.07 -2.53 -6.62
C GLY A 190 20.75 -1.44 -5.79
N ILE A 191 21.55 -0.62 -6.46
CA ILE A 191 22.20 0.55 -5.86
C ILE A 191 21.87 1.76 -6.73
N VAL A 192 21.22 2.76 -6.15
CA VAL A 192 20.82 3.97 -6.84
C VAL A 192 21.49 5.18 -6.18
N HIS A 193 22.05 6.04 -6.97
CA HIS A 193 22.49 7.35 -6.51
C HIS A 193 21.48 8.42 -6.94
N VAL A 194 21.03 9.22 -6.00
CA VAL A 194 20.28 10.44 -6.25
C VAL A 194 21.26 11.59 -5.99
N THR A 195 21.68 12.28 -7.05
CA THR A 195 22.71 13.31 -6.97
C THR A 195 22.11 14.69 -7.28
N ARG A 196 22.24 15.60 -6.35
CA ARG A 196 21.83 17.00 -6.51
C ARG A 196 22.76 17.74 -7.47
N LYS A 197 22.27 18.87 -8.02
CA LYS A 197 23.07 19.76 -8.90
C LYS A 197 24.38 20.23 -8.24
N ASP A 198 24.40 20.35 -6.92
CA ASP A 198 25.61 20.74 -6.17
C ASP A 198 26.60 19.58 -5.92
N GLY A 199 26.25 18.36 -6.40
CA GLY A 199 27.11 17.17 -6.29
C GLY A 199 26.83 16.31 -5.06
N LEU A 200 26.00 16.77 -4.11
CA LEU A 200 25.67 15.97 -2.94
C LEU A 200 24.83 14.75 -3.36
N THR A 201 25.23 13.56 -2.90
CA THR A 201 24.63 12.29 -3.33
C THR A 201 24.05 11.50 -2.16
N ARG A 202 22.89 10.98 -2.35
CA ARG A 202 22.25 10.02 -1.44
C ARG A 202 22.25 8.61 -2.09
N UNK A 203 22.56 7.54 -1.73
CA UNK A 203 22.64 6.42 -2.10
C UNK A 203 21.58 5.82 -1.65
N LEU A 204 20.87 5.15 -2.22
CA LEU A 204 19.85 4.18 -1.91
C LEU A 204 20.40 2.78 -2.21
N LYS A 205 20.38 1.90 -1.24
CA LYS A 205 21.06 0.58 -1.30
C LYS A 205 20.10 -0.60 -1.28
N ALA A 206 18.82 -0.34 -1.04
CA ALA A 206 17.81 -1.39 -0.92
C ALA A 206 16.44 -0.90 -1.37
N ALA A 207 15.62 -1.82 -1.87
CA ALA A 207 14.23 -1.53 -2.19
C ALA A 207 13.50 -0.94 -0.97
N GLY A 208 12.74 0.11 -1.18
CA GLY A 208 12.04 0.84 -0.14
C GLY A 208 12.87 1.94 0.52
N GLU A 209 14.13 2.12 0.14
CA GLU A 209 14.85 3.33 0.52
C GLU A 209 14.40 4.49 -0.38
N TRP A 210 14.50 5.70 0.14
CA TRP A 210 13.92 6.88 -0.50
C TRP A 210 14.76 8.12 -0.26
N GLU A 211 14.53 9.14 -1.09
CA GLU A 211 15.10 10.49 -0.95
C GLU A 211 14.03 11.52 -1.20
N TRP A 212 13.97 12.56 -0.37
CA TRP A 212 13.06 13.70 -0.50
C TRP A 212 13.74 14.84 -1.24
N ARG A 213 13.02 15.49 -2.14
CA ARG A 213 13.48 16.69 -2.86
C ARG A 213 12.47 17.82 -2.70
N GLU A 214 12.98 18.97 -2.34
CA GLU A 214 12.22 20.22 -2.28
C GLU A 214 11.93 20.73 -3.71
N PRO A 215 10.83 21.48 -3.90
CA PRO A 215 10.56 22.14 -5.19
C PRO A 215 11.78 22.94 -5.65
N GLY A 216 12.07 22.88 -6.95
CA GLY A 216 13.19 23.60 -7.53
C GLY A 216 14.58 23.11 -7.10
N SER A 217 14.68 21.86 -6.61
CA SER A 217 15.96 21.25 -6.20
C SER A 217 16.39 20.18 -7.22
N PRO A 218 17.12 20.57 -8.30
CA PRO A 218 17.41 19.64 -9.38
C PRO A 218 18.29 18.45 -8.95
N PHE A 219 18.04 17.30 -9.57
CA PHE A 219 18.75 16.05 -9.27
C PHE A 219 18.86 15.13 -10.48
N ILE A 220 19.77 14.17 -10.38
CA ILE A 220 19.95 13.06 -11.34
C ILE A 220 19.77 11.76 -10.55
N VAL A 221 19.09 10.79 -11.16
CA VAL A 221 18.99 9.42 -10.62
C VAL A 221 19.85 8.50 -11.48
N LYS A 222 20.76 7.76 -10.85
CA LYS A 222 21.69 6.87 -11.57
C LYS A 222 21.71 5.47 -10.94
N ASN A 223 21.63 4.45 -11.78
CA ASN A 223 21.85 3.07 -11.36
C ASN A 223 23.35 2.79 -11.26
N MET A 224 23.83 2.51 -10.07
CA MET A 224 25.25 2.19 -9.79
C MET A 224 25.48 0.68 -9.69
N GLY A 225 24.43 -0.13 -9.82
CA GLY A 225 24.51 -1.59 -9.77
C GLY A 225 24.84 -2.23 -11.11
N ASN A 226 24.84 -3.56 -11.12
CA ASN A 226 25.16 -4.38 -12.30
C ASN A 226 23.92 -5.07 -12.90
N SER A 227 22.75 -4.74 -12.41
CA SER A 227 21.44 -5.22 -12.93
C SER A 227 20.48 -4.03 -13.00
N SER A 228 19.39 -4.18 -13.77
CA SER A 228 18.36 -3.13 -13.85
C SER A 228 17.74 -2.88 -12.48
N VAL A 229 17.38 -1.61 -12.22
CA VAL A 229 16.72 -1.20 -10.99
C VAL A 229 15.47 -0.39 -11.33
N ILE A 230 14.42 -0.61 -10.55
CA ILE A 230 13.17 0.17 -10.65
C ILE A 230 13.24 1.33 -9.66
N VAL A 231 12.86 2.51 -10.13
CA VAL A 231 12.77 3.72 -9.29
C VAL A 231 11.43 4.40 -9.58
N ALA A 232 10.70 4.74 -8.54
CA ALA A 232 9.49 5.56 -8.62
C ALA A 232 9.84 6.99 -8.24
N ILE A 233 9.47 7.94 -9.08
CA ILE A 233 9.59 9.38 -8.80
C ILE A 233 8.17 9.90 -8.60
N ASN A 234 7.85 10.28 -7.38
CA ASN A 234 6.51 10.63 -6.93
C ASN A 234 6.47 12.10 -6.53
N GLU A 235 5.69 12.92 -7.25
CA GLU A 235 5.43 14.31 -6.86
C GLU A 235 4.15 14.38 -6.04
N GLY A 236 4.17 15.18 -4.95
CA GLY A 236 2.98 15.55 -4.20
C GLY A 236 2.59 16.98 -4.58
N ARG A 237 1.42 17.13 -5.19
CA ARG A 237 0.92 18.41 -5.75
C ARG A 237 0.04 19.10 -4.70
N GLU A 238 0.37 20.34 -4.34
CA GLU A 238 -0.38 21.17 -3.38
C GLU A 238 -0.91 22.45 -4.01
#